data_cf6df74dece4cfb34941caafe784c209
#
_entry.id   cf6df74dece4cfb34941caafe784c209
#
_cell.length_a   1.000
_cell.length_b   1.000
_cell.length_c   1.000
_cell.angle_alpha   90.00
_cell.angle_beta   90.00
_cell.angle_gamma   90.00
#
_symmetry.space_group_name_H-M   'P 1'
#
loop_
_entity.id
_entity.type
_entity.pdbx_description
1 polymer ?
#
loop_
_entity_poly.entity_id
_entity_poly.type
_entity_poly.pdbx_seq_one_letter_code
_entity_poly.pdbx_strand_id
1 'polypeptide(L)'
;MNDMIIQGLTQNNLKHVSFRIPKEKITVFTGVSGSGKSSIVFDTIAAESQRQLNATYPAYVRSRLPKYPKPAVERIDNLTASVIVDQSPLGGNARSTVGTISGLYASLRLLFSRIGQPYVGTASYFSFNDPNGMCKACSGLGKMTTVDLDAILDKDKSWNEGCVQDSLFAPGSWYWKQYAKSGLFDLDKPLKDYSSEEYNLLLYGSPDGRSEPIHPKVSGLVPKYNKMLLNRDLSSKSKHTQEKSQQLLAEVPCPVCQGQRLNAQALSAKIGGYSIAEMGDMELTQLREVLGEIHEPTVSVLVETLIQGLDRMIEIGLPYLNLNRETPSLSGGEAQRLKLVRYMGSSLSGMTYIFDEPSAGM
;
A
#
# COMPACT_ATOMS: atom_id res chain seq x y z
N MET A 1 35.21 -1.37 -25.85
CA MET A 1 34.00 -1.65 -25.08
C MET A 1 33.74 -3.14 -25.05
N ASN A 2 33.58 -3.74 -23.89
CA ASN A 2 33.43 -5.20 -23.83
C ASN A 2 31.92 -5.51 -23.88
N ASP A 3 31.40 -5.89 -25.04
CA ASP A 3 30.00 -6.34 -25.19
C ASP A 3 29.73 -7.51 -24.27
N MET A 4 28.46 -7.66 -23.85
CA MET A 4 27.99 -8.90 -23.24
C MET A 4 27.91 -9.97 -24.34
N ILE A 5 28.56 -11.12 -24.14
CA ILE A 5 28.60 -12.20 -25.13
C ILE A 5 27.86 -13.41 -24.57
N ILE A 6 26.85 -13.89 -25.29
CA ILE A 6 26.12 -15.10 -24.99
C ILE A 6 26.42 -16.15 -26.07
N GLN A 7 26.81 -17.36 -25.64
CA GLN A 7 27.16 -18.46 -26.52
C GLN A 7 26.42 -19.74 -26.15
N GLY A 8 25.90 -20.43 -27.15
CA GLY A 8 25.29 -21.74 -26.99
C GLY A 8 24.05 -21.77 -26.10
N LEU A 9 23.15 -20.78 -26.22
CA LEU A 9 21.95 -20.66 -25.40
C LEU A 9 20.89 -21.64 -25.85
N THR A 10 20.47 -22.56 -24.95
CA THR A 10 19.47 -23.61 -25.19
C THR A 10 18.31 -23.55 -24.18
N GLN A 11 18.16 -22.41 -23.47
CA GLN A 11 17.10 -22.23 -22.47
C GLN A 11 15.70 -22.32 -23.11
N ASN A 12 14.81 -23.13 -22.52
CA ASN A 12 13.44 -23.38 -22.99
C ASN A 12 13.38 -23.85 -24.45
N ASN A 13 12.80 -23.04 -25.37
CA ASN A 13 12.63 -23.37 -26.79
C ASN A 13 13.78 -22.86 -27.70
N LEU A 14 14.85 -22.30 -27.10
CA LEU A 14 15.97 -21.76 -27.87
C LEU A 14 16.88 -22.89 -28.41
N LYS A 15 17.33 -22.73 -29.65
CA LYS A 15 18.09 -23.75 -30.39
C LYS A 15 19.53 -23.30 -30.56
N HIS A 16 20.35 -23.38 -29.49
CA HIS A 16 21.78 -23.10 -29.52
C HIS A 16 22.15 -21.72 -30.11
N VAL A 17 21.45 -20.68 -29.58
CA VAL A 17 21.58 -19.31 -30.09
C VAL A 17 22.80 -18.62 -29.47
N SER A 18 23.56 -17.89 -30.30
CA SER A 18 24.68 -17.09 -29.84
C SER A 18 24.61 -15.67 -30.40
N PHE A 19 24.87 -14.67 -29.56
CA PHE A 19 24.77 -13.25 -29.95
C PHE A 19 25.56 -12.36 -28.99
N ARG A 20 25.64 -11.06 -29.33
CA ARG A 20 26.29 -10.01 -28.53
C ARG A 20 25.32 -8.90 -28.23
N ILE A 21 25.43 -8.34 -27.06
CA ILE A 21 24.62 -7.15 -26.60
C ILE A 21 25.64 -6.04 -26.30
N PRO A 22 25.58 -4.91 -27.03
CA PRO A 22 26.45 -3.78 -26.75
C PRO A 22 26.11 -3.16 -25.41
N LYS A 23 27.11 -2.81 -24.62
CA LYS A 23 26.95 -2.07 -23.37
C LYS A 23 26.71 -0.59 -23.64
N GLU A 24 26.09 0.10 -22.67
CA GLU A 24 25.77 1.55 -22.72
C GLU A 24 24.90 1.94 -23.93
N LYS A 25 24.07 1.00 -24.39
CA LYS A 25 23.10 1.20 -25.47
C LYS A 25 21.76 0.58 -25.14
N ILE A 26 20.71 1.08 -25.77
CA ILE A 26 19.38 0.47 -25.73
C ILE A 26 19.37 -0.67 -26.76
N THR A 27 19.08 -1.89 -26.28
CA THR A 27 18.89 -3.07 -27.12
C THR A 27 17.43 -3.53 -27.00
N VAL A 28 16.74 -3.65 -28.13
CA VAL A 28 15.33 -4.04 -28.16
C VAL A 28 15.21 -5.47 -28.70
N PHE A 29 14.53 -6.34 -27.94
CA PHE A 29 14.19 -7.70 -28.34
C PHE A 29 12.75 -7.74 -28.87
N THR A 30 12.56 -8.00 -30.16
CA THR A 30 11.27 -8.07 -30.82
C THR A 30 11.00 -9.45 -31.42
N GLY A 31 9.74 -9.78 -31.63
CA GLY A 31 9.32 -11.05 -32.23
C GLY A 31 7.92 -11.47 -31.79
N VAL A 32 7.38 -12.49 -32.44
CA VAL A 32 6.06 -13.05 -32.11
C VAL A 32 6.02 -13.69 -30.72
N SER A 33 4.83 -13.88 -30.15
CA SER A 33 4.68 -14.60 -28.89
C SER A 33 5.28 -16.00 -28.99
N GLY A 34 5.98 -16.46 -27.96
CA GLY A 34 6.65 -17.76 -27.94
C GLY A 34 7.98 -17.82 -28.69
N SER A 35 8.47 -16.73 -29.30
CA SER A 35 9.78 -16.73 -30.03
C SER A 35 11.03 -16.80 -29.15
N GLY A 36 10.89 -16.83 -27.81
CA GLY A 36 12.01 -16.96 -26.89
C GLY A 36 12.56 -15.63 -26.34
N LYS A 37 11.93 -14.48 -26.58
CA LYS A 37 12.35 -13.18 -26.05
C LYS A 37 12.55 -13.20 -24.53
N SER A 38 11.51 -13.64 -23.80
CA SER A 38 11.55 -13.74 -22.33
C SER A 38 12.58 -14.75 -21.87
N SER A 39 12.79 -15.85 -22.61
CA SER A 39 13.81 -16.86 -22.30
C SER A 39 15.24 -16.29 -22.41
N ILE A 40 15.47 -15.38 -23.36
CA ILE A 40 16.77 -14.69 -23.47
C ILE A 40 16.94 -13.70 -22.33
N VAL A 41 15.97 -12.79 -22.17
CA VAL A 41 16.15 -11.60 -21.34
C VAL A 41 15.95 -11.94 -19.86
N PHE A 42 14.85 -12.61 -19.50
CA PHE A 42 14.51 -12.89 -18.09
C PHE A 42 15.10 -14.22 -17.60
N ASP A 43 14.85 -15.33 -18.33
CA ASP A 43 15.26 -16.65 -17.86
C ASP A 43 16.78 -16.90 -18.02
N THR A 44 17.47 -16.08 -18.82
CA THR A 44 18.93 -16.21 -19.02
C THR A 44 19.68 -15.02 -18.43
N ILE A 45 19.57 -13.82 -19.02
CA ILE A 45 20.41 -12.67 -18.64
C ILE A 45 20.08 -12.21 -17.22
N ALA A 46 18.81 -11.95 -16.94
CA ALA A 46 18.39 -11.51 -15.62
C ALA A 46 18.63 -12.59 -14.55
N ALA A 47 18.23 -13.83 -14.83
CA ALA A 47 18.37 -14.94 -13.88
C ALA A 47 19.84 -15.20 -13.53
N GLU A 48 20.74 -15.23 -14.51
CA GLU A 48 22.18 -15.45 -14.26
C GLU A 48 22.83 -14.26 -13.54
N SER A 49 22.45 -13.03 -13.89
CA SER A 49 22.92 -11.84 -13.20
C SER A 49 22.50 -11.86 -11.71
N GLN A 50 21.23 -12.15 -11.42
CA GLN A 50 20.74 -12.24 -10.05
C GLN A 50 21.37 -13.42 -9.30
N ARG A 51 21.57 -14.56 -9.97
CA ARG A 51 22.23 -15.73 -9.38
C ARG A 51 23.68 -15.39 -8.97
N GLN A 52 24.44 -14.72 -9.83
CA GLN A 52 25.81 -14.30 -9.53
C GLN A 52 25.84 -13.26 -8.40
N LEU A 53 24.93 -12.28 -8.41
CA LEU A 53 24.82 -11.32 -7.34
C LEU A 53 24.48 -12.00 -6.00
N ASN A 54 23.52 -12.92 -6.00
CA ASN A 54 23.15 -13.67 -4.80
C ASN A 54 24.32 -14.50 -4.24
N ALA A 55 25.21 -15.00 -5.11
CA ALA A 55 26.40 -15.76 -4.69
C ALA A 55 27.41 -14.92 -3.90
N THR A 56 27.41 -13.60 -4.04
CA THR A 56 28.30 -12.70 -3.28
C THR A 56 27.88 -12.52 -1.82
N TYR A 57 26.61 -12.84 -1.47
CA TYR A 57 26.11 -12.68 -0.11
C TYR A 57 26.48 -13.86 0.80
N PRO A 58 26.62 -13.63 2.13
CA PRO A 58 26.79 -14.70 3.10
C PRO A 58 25.66 -15.73 3.05
N ALA A 59 25.94 -16.97 3.44
CA ALA A 59 24.98 -18.09 3.36
C ALA A 59 23.63 -17.80 4.05
N TYR A 60 23.67 -17.13 5.20
CA TYR A 60 22.46 -16.74 5.95
C TYR A 60 21.55 -15.78 5.14
N VAL A 61 22.12 -14.78 4.48
CA VAL A 61 21.37 -13.84 3.62
C VAL A 61 20.88 -14.58 2.37
N ARG A 62 21.74 -15.33 1.73
CA ARG A 62 21.45 -16.10 0.51
C ARG A 62 20.30 -17.09 0.68
N SER A 63 20.15 -17.70 1.86
CA SER A 63 19.04 -18.63 2.14
C SER A 63 17.66 -17.96 2.10
N ARG A 64 17.58 -16.63 2.27
CA ARG A 64 16.34 -15.84 2.29
C ARG A 64 16.06 -15.12 0.98
N LEU A 65 17.03 -15.09 0.05
CA LEU A 65 16.86 -14.48 -1.26
C LEU A 65 16.16 -15.45 -2.23
N PRO A 66 15.47 -14.93 -3.25
CA PRO A 66 14.94 -15.73 -4.33
C PRO A 66 16.03 -16.58 -4.97
N LYS A 67 15.73 -17.85 -5.23
CA LYS A 67 16.66 -18.77 -5.89
C LYS A 67 16.46 -18.72 -7.41
N TYR A 68 17.52 -18.41 -8.12
CA TYR A 68 17.53 -18.41 -9.57
C TYR A 68 18.22 -19.66 -10.09
N PRO A 69 17.59 -20.46 -10.98
CA PRO A 69 18.24 -21.60 -11.60
C PRO A 69 19.39 -21.13 -12.51
N LYS A 70 20.39 -21.96 -12.66
CA LYS A 70 21.44 -21.71 -13.66
C LYS A 70 20.85 -21.90 -15.05
N PRO A 71 20.91 -20.88 -15.94
CA PRO A 71 20.36 -21.02 -17.28
C PRO A 71 21.12 -22.03 -18.11
N ALA A 72 20.43 -22.63 -19.09
CA ALA A 72 21.01 -23.58 -20.04
C ALA A 72 21.77 -22.83 -21.16
N VAL A 73 22.97 -22.42 -20.85
CA VAL A 73 23.86 -21.65 -21.72
C VAL A 73 25.32 -22.15 -21.55
N GLU A 74 26.07 -22.21 -22.62
CA GLU A 74 27.48 -22.65 -22.56
C GLU A 74 28.35 -21.60 -21.87
N ARG A 75 28.20 -20.34 -22.28
CA ARG A 75 29.02 -19.22 -21.76
C ARG A 75 28.31 -17.89 -21.82
N ILE A 76 28.49 -17.08 -20.77
CA ILE A 76 28.11 -15.65 -20.73
C ILE A 76 29.32 -14.86 -20.24
N ASP A 77 29.81 -13.93 -21.07
CA ASP A 77 30.94 -13.05 -20.72
C ASP A 77 30.43 -11.62 -20.50
N ASN A 78 31.14 -10.88 -19.65
CA ASN A 78 30.92 -9.46 -19.37
C ASN A 78 29.51 -9.13 -18.86
N LEU A 79 28.83 -10.10 -18.22
CA LEU A 79 27.53 -9.89 -17.56
C LEU A 79 27.69 -8.86 -16.45
N THR A 80 26.76 -7.90 -16.41
CA THR A 80 26.68 -6.89 -15.34
C THR A 80 25.51 -7.18 -14.41
N ALA A 81 25.52 -6.57 -13.23
CA ALA A 81 24.36 -6.62 -12.35
C ALA A 81 23.13 -6.07 -13.07
N SER A 82 22.01 -6.76 -12.96
CA SER A 82 20.76 -6.37 -13.64
C SER A 82 19.67 -5.92 -12.67
N VAL A 83 18.87 -4.96 -13.14
CA VAL A 83 17.66 -4.49 -12.48
C VAL A 83 16.48 -4.77 -13.40
N ILE A 84 15.48 -5.49 -12.89
CA ILE A 84 14.28 -5.83 -13.65
C ILE A 84 13.20 -4.80 -13.33
N VAL A 85 12.61 -4.21 -14.36
CA VAL A 85 11.49 -3.27 -14.30
C VAL A 85 10.31 -3.89 -15.05
N ASP A 86 9.57 -4.71 -14.34
CA ASP A 86 8.41 -5.44 -14.83
C ASP A 86 7.10 -4.87 -14.26
N GLN A 87 5.97 -5.38 -14.75
CA GLN A 87 4.63 -5.00 -14.31
C GLN A 87 4.18 -5.72 -13.02
N SER A 88 5.06 -6.48 -12.38
CA SER A 88 4.72 -7.11 -11.10
C SER A 88 4.33 -6.07 -10.07
N PRO A 89 3.34 -6.35 -9.21
CA PRO A 89 2.95 -5.43 -8.15
C PRO A 89 4.17 -5.02 -7.33
N LEU A 90 4.26 -3.74 -7.02
CA LEU A 90 5.22 -3.29 -6.02
C LEU A 90 4.83 -3.96 -4.71
N GLY A 91 5.63 -4.95 -4.29
CA GLY A 91 5.44 -5.59 -2.99
C GLY A 91 5.38 -4.51 -1.92
N GLY A 92 4.39 -4.57 -1.06
CA GLY A 92 4.24 -3.60 -0.01
C GLY A 92 3.19 -4.04 0.99
N ASN A 93 3.31 -3.48 2.18
CA ASN A 93 2.26 -3.54 3.20
C ASN A 93 1.42 -2.26 3.14
N ALA A 94 0.39 -2.17 3.96
CA ALA A 94 -0.48 -1.00 4.09
C ALA A 94 0.26 0.32 4.44
N ARG A 95 1.56 0.29 4.70
CA ARG A 95 2.42 1.46 4.98
C ARG A 95 3.26 1.90 3.78
N SER A 96 3.19 1.16 2.67
CA SER A 96 3.94 1.46 1.46
C SER A 96 3.12 2.39 0.57
N THR A 97 3.65 3.57 0.30
CA THR A 97 3.01 4.60 -0.55
C THR A 97 3.93 5.04 -1.67
N VAL A 98 3.38 5.71 -2.68
CA VAL A 98 4.14 6.33 -3.77
C VAL A 98 5.27 7.20 -3.23
N GLY A 99 4.99 8.05 -2.24
CA GLY A 99 5.98 8.94 -1.63
C GLY A 99 7.09 8.20 -0.86
N THR A 100 6.78 7.04 -0.25
CA THR A 100 7.80 6.25 0.45
C THR A 100 8.70 5.49 -0.51
N ILE A 101 8.16 4.94 -1.59
CA ILE A 101 8.93 4.18 -2.59
C ILE A 101 9.77 5.09 -3.47
N SER A 102 9.25 6.26 -3.86
CA SER A 102 10.01 7.26 -4.63
C SER A 102 11.09 7.97 -3.80
N GLY A 103 11.03 7.88 -2.46
CA GLY A 103 11.89 8.61 -1.55
C GLY A 103 11.47 10.07 -1.31
N LEU A 104 10.50 10.60 -2.06
CA LEU A 104 10.06 12.01 -1.96
C LEU A 104 9.46 12.34 -0.59
N TYR A 105 8.81 11.37 0.04
CA TYR A 105 8.23 11.57 1.37
C TYR A 105 9.30 11.84 2.44
N ALA A 106 10.50 11.28 2.29
CA ALA A 106 11.62 11.55 3.21
C ALA A 106 12.06 13.02 3.10
N SER A 107 12.19 13.53 1.89
CA SER A 107 12.54 14.93 1.62
C SER A 107 11.43 15.90 2.07
N LEU A 108 10.16 15.54 1.85
CA LEU A 108 9.02 16.35 2.29
C LEU A 108 8.96 16.44 3.84
N ARG A 109 9.19 15.33 4.55
CA ARG A 109 9.29 15.33 6.02
C ARG A 109 10.43 16.21 6.52
N LEU A 110 11.57 16.17 5.84
CA LEU A 110 12.71 17.03 6.18
C LEU A 110 12.35 18.50 5.96
N LEU A 111 11.64 18.84 4.89
CA LEU A 111 11.17 20.20 4.61
C LEU A 111 10.29 20.72 5.74
N PHE A 112 9.27 19.93 6.16
CA PHE A 112 8.40 20.29 7.27
C PHE A 112 9.15 20.46 8.59
N SER A 113 10.19 19.66 8.84
CA SER A 113 11.02 19.80 10.05
C SER A 113 11.89 21.06 10.06
N ARG A 114 12.08 21.71 8.90
CA ARG A 114 12.92 22.91 8.77
C ARG A 114 12.11 24.19 8.82
N ILE A 115 11.03 24.26 8.07
CA ILE A 115 10.25 25.50 7.86
C ILE A 115 8.77 25.39 8.25
N GLY A 116 8.28 24.20 8.64
CA GLY A 116 6.89 24.02 9.09
C GLY A 116 6.57 24.85 10.34
N GLN A 117 5.45 25.55 10.34
CA GLN A 117 4.98 26.37 11.45
C GLN A 117 3.62 25.88 11.96
N PRO A 118 3.43 25.74 13.29
CA PRO A 118 4.44 25.84 14.34
C PRO A 118 5.53 24.76 14.23
N TYR A 119 6.69 24.99 14.82
CA TYR A 119 7.74 23.96 14.87
C TYR A 119 7.31 22.79 15.73
N VAL A 120 7.35 21.58 15.18
CA VAL A 120 6.88 20.35 15.82
C VAL A 120 8.03 19.43 16.25
N GLY A 121 9.15 19.47 15.53
CA GLY A 121 10.31 18.63 15.81
C GLY A 121 11.04 18.18 14.55
N THR A 122 11.81 17.11 14.67
CA THR A 122 12.60 16.52 13.56
C THR A 122 11.72 15.81 12.54
N ALA A 123 12.30 15.38 11.42
CA ALA A 123 11.58 14.69 10.34
C ALA A 123 10.83 13.41 10.79
N SER A 124 11.22 12.80 11.91
CA SER A 124 10.52 11.65 12.50
C SER A 124 9.10 12.00 12.99
N TYR A 125 8.89 13.23 13.47
CA TYR A 125 7.58 13.72 13.91
C TYR A 125 6.56 13.84 12.75
N PHE A 126 7.02 13.84 11.52
CA PHE A 126 6.20 13.88 10.31
C PHE A 126 6.08 12.50 9.63
N SER A 127 6.49 11.43 10.31
CA SER A 127 6.42 10.07 9.79
C SER A 127 5.26 9.28 10.38
N PHE A 128 4.37 8.79 9.53
CA PHE A 128 3.33 7.87 9.97
C PHE A 128 3.86 6.45 10.32
N ASN A 129 5.15 6.20 10.11
CA ASN A 129 5.84 4.97 10.50
C ASN A 129 6.66 5.12 11.79
N ASP A 130 6.67 6.32 12.38
CA ASP A 130 7.40 6.62 13.60
C ASP A 130 6.42 6.91 14.74
N PRO A 131 6.65 6.39 15.97
CA PRO A 131 5.78 6.63 17.13
C PRO A 131 5.54 8.10 17.46
N ASN A 132 6.50 9.00 17.14
CA ASN A 132 6.38 10.42 17.39
C ASN A 132 5.41 11.13 16.44
N GLY A 133 5.28 10.63 15.19
CA GLY A 133 4.45 11.26 14.17
C GLY A 133 3.13 10.54 13.89
N MET A 134 3.07 9.24 14.12
CA MET A 134 1.90 8.44 13.77
C MET A 134 0.66 8.76 14.60
N CYS A 135 -0.51 8.63 14.01
CA CYS A 135 -1.77 8.58 14.75
C CYS A 135 -1.78 7.33 15.63
N LYS A 136 -1.92 7.50 16.95
CA LYS A 136 -1.90 6.39 17.91
C LYS A 136 -3.10 5.46 17.76
N ALA A 137 -4.27 5.98 17.38
CA ALA A 137 -5.50 5.21 17.26
C ALA A 137 -5.41 4.13 16.16
N CYS A 138 -4.84 4.46 14.99
CA CYS A 138 -4.67 3.54 13.87
C CYS A 138 -3.21 3.11 13.66
N SER A 139 -2.31 3.45 14.57
CA SER A 139 -0.87 3.17 14.47
C SER A 139 -0.27 3.60 13.12
N GLY A 140 -0.72 4.73 12.57
CA GLY A 140 -0.24 5.28 11.29
C GLY A 140 -0.81 4.61 10.04
N LEU A 141 -1.82 3.74 10.15
CA LEU A 141 -2.45 3.10 9.00
C LEU A 141 -3.45 4.01 8.26
N GLY A 142 -4.01 5.02 8.95
CA GLY A 142 -5.05 5.91 8.40
C GLY A 142 -6.44 5.26 8.36
N LYS A 143 -6.53 3.96 8.53
CA LYS A 143 -7.76 3.18 8.48
C LYS A 143 -7.82 2.20 9.64
N MET A 144 -9.03 1.77 9.96
CA MET A 144 -9.31 0.79 11.00
C MET A 144 -10.25 -0.28 10.43
N THR A 145 -10.00 -1.52 10.83
CA THR A 145 -10.94 -2.59 10.52
C THR A 145 -12.07 -2.57 11.55
N THR A 146 -13.28 -2.55 11.09
CA THR A 146 -14.50 -2.64 11.91
C THR A 146 -15.49 -3.59 11.26
N VAL A 147 -16.57 -3.89 11.96
CA VAL A 147 -17.64 -4.68 11.38
C VAL A 147 -18.33 -3.92 10.25
N ASP A 148 -18.63 -4.62 9.16
CA ASP A 148 -19.43 -4.10 8.05
C ASP A 148 -20.91 -4.14 8.43
N LEU A 149 -21.47 -2.97 8.74
CA LEU A 149 -22.86 -2.86 9.17
C LEU A 149 -23.84 -3.17 8.04
N ASP A 150 -23.51 -2.85 6.80
CA ASP A 150 -24.38 -3.14 5.65
C ASP A 150 -24.35 -4.63 5.28
N ALA A 151 -23.26 -5.34 5.60
CA ALA A 151 -23.17 -6.79 5.43
C ALA A 151 -23.93 -7.56 6.52
N ILE A 152 -24.11 -6.99 7.73
CA ILE A 152 -24.74 -7.71 8.85
C ILE A 152 -26.17 -7.27 9.15
N LEU A 153 -26.61 -6.10 8.67
CA LEU A 153 -27.94 -5.54 8.98
C LEU A 153 -28.83 -5.47 7.75
N ASP A 154 -30.04 -6.03 7.90
CA ASP A 154 -31.15 -5.82 6.98
C ASP A 154 -32.08 -4.77 7.59
N LYS A 155 -32.01 -3.56 7.04
CA LYS A 155 -32.76 -2.40 7.58
C LYS A 155 -34.27 -2.49 7.39
N ASP A 156 -34.74 -3.32 6.47
CA ASP A 156 -36.16 -3.53 6.20
C ASP A 156 -36.81 -4.51 7.17
N LYS A 157 -36.02 -5.21 7.98
CA LYS A 157 -36.48 -6.19 8.95
C LYS A 157 -36.43 -5.67 10.38
N SER A 158 -37.37 -6.20 11.19
CA SER A 158 -37.38 -6.04 12.63
C SER A 158 -36.51 -7.07 13.34
N TRP A 159 -36.33 -6.91 14.64
CA TRP A 159 -35.56 -7.87 15.46
C TRP A 159 -36.15 -9.27 15.42
N ASN A 160 -37.50 -9.38 15.46
CA ASN A 160 -38.23 -10.65 15.36
C ASN A 160 -38.15 -11.28 13.97
N GLU A 161 -37.99 -10.49 12.92
CA GLU A 161 -37.78 -10.98 11.54
C GLU A 161 -36.33 -11.29 11.22
N GLY A 162 -35.42 -11.06 12.16
CA GLY A 162 -34.00 -11.34 11.98
C GLY A 162 -33.26 -10.26 11.21
N CYS A 163 -33.33 -9.02 11.65
CA CYS A 163 -32.61 -7.88 11.08
C CYS A 163 -31.09 -8.02 11.10
N VAL A 164 -30.53 -8.88 11.96
CA VAL A 164 -29.11 -9.20 11.97
C VAL A 164 -28.88 -10.49 11.16
N GLN A 165 -28.17 -10.38 10.04
CA GLN A 165 -27.95 -11.45 9.06
C GLN A 165 -26.89 -12.48 9.51
N ASP A 166 -26.69 -12.64 10.81
CA ASP A 166 -25.76 -13.62 11.40
C ASP A 166 -26.55 -14.63 12.24
N SER A 167 -26.29 -15.91 12.00
CA SER A 167 -26.93 -17.02 12.71
C SER A 167 -26.80 -16.96 14.24
N LEU A 168 -25.75 -16.30 14.75
CA LEU A 168 -25.56 -16.06 16.18
C LEU A 168 -26.64 -15.16 16.79
N PHE A 169 -27.22 -14.31 15.97
CA PHE A 169 -28.29 -13.36 16.35
C PHE A 169 -29.66 -13.73 15.78
N ALA A 170 -29.79 -14.88 15.15
CA ALA A 170 -31.08 -15.36 14.61
C ALA A 170 -32.16 -15.37 15.69
N PRO A 171 -33.41 -15.09 15.33
CA PRO A 171 -34.55 -15.11 16.28
C PRO A 171 -34.58 -16.38 17.13
N GLY A 172 -34.68 -16.23 18.45
CA GLY A 172 -34.63 -17.34 19.41
C GLY A 172 -33.23 -17.80 19.84
N SER A 173 -32.13 -17.30 19.21
CA SER A 173 -30.75 -17.60 19.64
C SER A 173 -30.43 -17.00 21.01
N TRP A 174 -29.28 -17.40 21.57
CA TRP A 174 -28.85 -16.90 22.87
C TRP A 174 -28.58 -15.39 22.87
N TYR A 175 -27.89 -14.88 21.83
CA TYR A 175 -27.64 -13.46 21.70
C TYR A 175 -28.94 -12.67 21.42
N TRP A 176 -29.79 -13.16 20.51
CA TRP A 176 -31.10 -12.56 20.28
C TRP A 176 -31.89 -12.38 21.59
N LYS A 177 -31.96 -13.42 22.44
CA LYS A 177 -32.63 -13.37 23.74
C LYS A 177 -32.06 -12.33 24.69
N GLN A 178 -30.78 -12.02 24.64
CA GLN A 178 -30.18 -10.96 25.47
C GLN A 178 -30.72 -9.58 25.11
N TYR A 179 -30.81 -9.27 23.80
CA TYR A 179 -31.35 -8.01 23.34
C TYR A 179 -32.86 -7.95 23.52
N ALA A 180 -33.60 -8.99 23.18
CA ALA A 180 -35.05 -9.06 23.33
C ALA A 180 -35.50 -8.89 24.79
N LYS A 181 -34.77 -9.51 25.74
CA LYS A 181 -35.12 -9.43 27.19
C LYS A 181 -34.62 -8.15 27.86
N SER A 182 -33.86 -7.32 27.18
CA SER A 182 -33.36 -6.05 27.75
C SER A 182 -34.46 -5.01 27.96
N GLY A 183 -35.53 -5.08 27.19
CA GLY A 183 -36.58 -4.09 27.17
C GLY A 183 -36.19 -2.76 26.52
N LEU A 184 -35.02 -2.72 25.86
CA LEU A 184 -34.48 -1.49 25.26
C LEU A 184 -34.96 -1.29 23.81
N PHE A 185 -35.46 -2.33 23.16
CA PHE A 185 -35.81 -2.32 21.74
C PHE A 185 -37.26 -2.77 21.53
N ASP A 186 -37.93 -2.12 20.60
CA ASP A 186 -39.17 -2.63 20.01
C ASP A 186 -38.81 -3.73 19.01
N LEU A 187 -39.22 -4.96 19.32
CA LEU A 187 -38.82 -6.15 18.57
C LEU A 187 -39.54 -6.31 17.21
N ASP A 188 -40.65 -5.61 17.01
CA ASP A 188 -41.47 -5.65 15.82
C ASP A 188 -41.22 -4.45 14.88
N LYS A 189 -40.50 -3.44 15.36
CA LYS A 189 -40.16 -2.23 14.60
C LYS A 189 -39.00 -2.51 13.63
N PRO A 190 -39.16 -2.27 12.30
CA PRO A 190 -38.05 -2.37 11.35
C PRO A 190 -36.92 -1.39 11.68
N LEU A 191 -35.65 -1.80 11.41
CA LEU A 191 -34.50 -0.95 11.74
C LEU A 191 -34.50 0.41 11.01
N LYS A 192 -35.05 0.48 9.78
CA LYS A 192 -35.20 1.73 9.03
C LYS A 192 -36.04 2.78 9.75
N ASP A 193 -36.96 2.36 10.62
CA ASP A 193 -37.87 3.22 11.36
C ASP A 193 -37.30 3.62 12.74
N TYR A 194 -36.11 3.12 13.12
CA TYR A 194 -35.44 3.50 14.36
C TYR A 194 -35.04 4.98 14.33
N SER A 195 -35.22 5.65 15.46
CA SER A 195 -34.60 6.98 15.66
C SER A 195 -33.06 6.85 15.70
N SER A 196 -32.39 7.98 15.55
CA SER A 196 -30.91 8.00 15.67
C SER A 196 -30.44 7.49 17.03
N GLU A 197 -31.19 7.76 18.09
CA GLU A 197 -30.85 7.30 19.44
C GLU A 197 -31.04 5.78 19.59
N GLU A 198 -32.19 5.25 19.11
CA GLU A 198 -32.45 3.80 19.10
C GLU A 198 -31.42 3.04 18.27
N TYR A 199 -31.05 3.60 17.11
CA TYR A 199 -30.03 2.99 16.23
C TYR A 199 -28.66 3.00 16.87
N ASN A 200 -28.26 4.11 17.49
CA ASN A 200 -26.99 4.19 18.23
C ASN A 200 -26.98 3.23 19.42
N LEU A 201 -28.12 3.12 20.13
CA LEU A 201 -28.24 2.18 21.23
C LEU A 201 -28.03 0.72 20.77
N LEU A 202 -28.61 0.35 19.62
CA LEU A 202 -28.39 -0.97 19.02
C LEU A 202 -26.92 -1.19 18.61
N LEU A 203 -26.31 -0.20 17.95
CA LEU A 203 -24.96 -0.33 17.41
C LEU A 203 -23.87 -0.25 18.47
N TYR A 204 -24.01 0.66 19.43
CA TYR A 204 -22.94 1.00 20.38
C TYR A 204 -23.28 0.71 21.83
N GLY A 205 -24.55 0.47 22.16
CA GLY A 205 -25.05 0.25 23.52
C GLY A 205 -25.37 1.53 24.27
N SER A 206 -25.26 2.70 23.65
CA SER A 206 -25.58 4.01 24.20
C SER A 206 -26.34 4.86 23.18
N PRO A 207 -27.30 5.73 23.60
CA PRO A 207 -28.12 6.54 22.68
C PRO A 207 -27.31 7.56 21.87
N ASP A 208 -26.20 8.08 22.44
CA ASP A 208 -25.29 9.02 21.78
C ASP A 208 -24.18 8.34 20.98
N GLY A 209 -24.08 7.00 21.06
CA GLY A 209 -23.04 6.22 20.38
C GLY A 209 -21.63 6.41 20.94
N ARG A 210 -21.45 7.17 22.01
CA ARG A 210 -20.14 7.58 22.56
C ARG A 210 -19.93 7.24 24.04
N SER A 211 -21.05 7.21 24.80
CA SER A 211 -21.02 6.90 26.24
C SER A 211 -20.85 5.41 26.50
N GLU A 212 -20.66 5.05 27.77
CA GLU A 212 -20.66 3.65 28.15
C GLU A 212 -22.05 3.00 27.93
N PRO A 213 -22.12 1.69 27.66
CA PRO A 213 -23.38 0.98 27.48
C PRO A 213 -24.30 1.14 28.66
N ILE A 214 -25.57 1.53 28.42
CA ILE A 214 -26.56 1.75 29.45
C ILE A 214 -27.10 0.45 30.08
N HIS A 215 -26.76 -0.70 29.50
CA HIS A 215 -27.18 -2.01 30.01
C HIS A 215 -26.00 -2.97 30.09
N PRO A 216 -25.75 -3.62 31.24
CA PRO A 216 -24.54 -4.43 31.45
C PRO A 216 -24.42 -5.66 30.55
N LYS A 217 -25.50 -6.14 29.95
CA LYS A 217 -25.54 -7.30 29.06
C LYS A 217 -25.72 -6.95 27.59
N VAL A 218 -25.96 -5.67 27.25
CA VAL A 218 -26.17 -5.19 25.87
C VAL A 218 -25.13 -4.16 25.56
N SER A 219 -24.00 -4.61 25.06
CA SER A 219 -22.83 -3.77 24.74
C SER A 219 -22.86 -3.14 23.33
N GLY A 220 -23.97 -3.26 22.62
CA GLY A 220 -24.06 -2.87 21.21
C GLY A 220 -23.45 -3.91 20.25
N LEU A 221 -23.90 -3.89 19.00
CA LEU A 221 -23.46 -4.84 17.98
C LEU A 221 -21.99 -4.61 17.60
N VAL A 222 -21.59 -3.36 17.32
CA VAL A 222 -20.22 -3.02 16.88
C VAL A 222 -19.16 -3.45 17.91
N PRO A 223 -19.19 -3.07 19.18
CA PRO A 223 -18.25 -3.55 20.18
C PRO A 223 -18.27 -5.07 20.33
N LYS A 224 -19.43 -5.69 20.20
CA LYS A 224 -19.55 -7.14 20.31
C LYS A 224 -18.90 -7.87 19.16
N TYR A 225 -19.15 -7.45 17.91
CA TYR A 225 -18.50 -8.01 16.74
C TYR A 225 -17.00 -7.75 16.73
N ASN A 226 -16.55 -6.54 17.09
CA ASN A 226 -15.13 -6.24 17.21
C ASN A 226 -14.44 -7.19 18.20
N LYS A 227 -15.06 -7.45 19.34
CA LYS A 227 -14.55 -8.41 20.32
C LYS A 227 -14.54 -9.86 19.77
N MET A 228 -15.53 -10.22 18.97
CA MET A 228 -15.65 -11.58 18.41
C MET A 228 -14.73 -11.82 17.21
N LEU A 229 -14.51 -10.82 16.36
CA LEU A 229 -13.80 -10.97 15.08
C LEU A 229 -12.36 -10.46 15.16
N LEU A 230 -12.10 -9.32 15.82
CA LEU A 230 -10.78 -8.69 15.84
C LEU A 230 -9.89 -9.20 16.99
N ASN A 231 -10.49 -9.57 18.14
CA ASN A 231 -9.74 -10.02 19.31
C ASN A 231 -9.57 -11.53 19.40
N ARG A 232 -10.06 -12.29 18.43
CA ARG A 232 -9.85 -13.74 18.37
C ARG A 232 -8.76 -14.10 17.38
N ASP A 233 -7.86 -14.97 17.79
CA ASP A 233 -6.94 -15.62 16.86
C ASP A 233 -7.72 -16.55 15.93
N LEU A 234 -7.96 -16.10 14.71
CA LEU A 234 -8.65 -16.86 13.67
C LEU A 234 -7.72 -17.81 12.92
N SER A 235 -6.41 -17.77 13.18
CA SER A 235 -5.41 -18.59 12.47
C SER A 235 -5.63 -20.11 12.70
N SER A 236 -6.24 -20.46 13.84
CA SER A 236 -6.58 -21.84 14.20
C SER A 236 -7.93 -22.32 13.63
N LYS A 237 -8.69 -21.48 12.95
CA LYS A 237 -10.00 -21.81 12.39
C LYS A 237 -9.90 -22.30 10.95
N SER A 238 -10.95 -23.02 10.47
CA SER A 238 -11.01 -23.46 9.09
C SER A 238 -11.00 -22.26 8.12
N LYS A 239 -10.45 -22.46 6.90
CA LYS A 239 -10.40 -21.44 5.85
C LYS A 239 -11.79 -20.82 5.59
N HIS A 240 -12.83 -21.63 5.53
CA HIS A 240 -14.21 -21.19 5.33
C HIS A 240 -14.68 -20.25 6.46
N THR A 241 -14.30 -20.50 7.72
CA THR A 241 -14.63 -19.62 8.85
C THR A 241 -13.86 -18.30 8.76
N GLN A 242 -12.60 -18.34 8.32
CA GLN A 242 -11.78 -17.14 8.11
C GLN A 242 -12.35 -16.25 7.00
N GLU A 243 -12.70 -16.83 5.86
CA GLU A 243 -13.32 -16.13 4.71
C GLU A 243 -14.66 -15.49 5.11
N LYS A 244 -15.52 -16.25 5.80
CA LYS A 244 -16.80 -15.72 6.28
C LYS A 244 -16.63 -14.58 7.30
N SER A 245 -15.63 -14.67 8.17
CA SER A 245 -15.30 -13.60 9.13
C SER A 245 -14.77 -12.36 8.41
N GLN A 246 -13.98 -12.51 7.35
CA GLN A 246 -13.46 -11.40 6.56
C GLN A 246 -14.57 -10.66 5.81
N GLN A 247 -15.59 -11.36 5.33
CA GLN A 247 -16.75 -10.75 4.66
C GLN A 247 -17.62 -9.85 5.58
N LEU A 248 -17.48 -10.02 6.89
CA LEU A 248 -18.19 -9.22 7.89
C LEU A 248 -17.37 -8.00 8.38
N LEU A 249 -16.18 -7.77 7.80
CA LEU A 249 -15.28 -6.70 8.19
C LEU A 249 -15.12 -5.70 7.04
N ALA A 250 -15.20 -4.42 7.38
CA ALA A 250 -14.91 -3.31 6.48
C ALA A 250 -13.70 -2.51 6.98
N GLU A 251 -12.92 -1.97 6.06
CA GLU A 251 -11.92 -0.95 6.34
C GLU A 251 -12.57 0.43 6.25
N VAL A 252 -12.54 1.17 7.35
CA VAL A 252 -13.06 2.54 7.42
C VAL A 252 -11.93 3.53 7.73
N PRO A 253 -12.01 4.78 7.27
CA PRO A 253 -11.07 5.81 7.69
C PRO A 253 -11.00 5.92 9.22
N CYS A 254 -9.81 6.08 9.77
CA CYS A 254 -9.63 6.24 11.22
C CYS A 254 -10.39 7.51 11.69
N PRO A 255 -11.29 7.42 12.66
CA PRO A 255 -12.10 8.57 13.11
C PRO A 255 -11.28 9.67 13.78
N VAL A 256 -10.06 9.34 14.27
CA VAL A 256 -9.18 10.30 14.94
C VAL A 256 -8.39 11.12 13.94
N CYS A 257 -7.73 10.50 12.97
CA CYS A 257 -6.91 11.20 11.97
C CYS A 257 -7.61 11.34 10.61
N GLN A 258 -8.83 10.86 10.46
CA GLN A 258 -9.63 10.97 9.23
C GLN A 258 -8.87 10.52 7.96
N GLY A 259 -8.11 9.45 8.07
CA GLY A 259 -7.30 8.92 6.97
C GLY A 259 -5.87 9.49 6.87
N GLN A 260 -5.56 10.59 7.53
CA GLN A 260 -4.29 11.32 7.37
C GLN A 260 -3.07 10.62 8.00
N ARG A 261 -3.24 9.51 8.73
CA ARG A 261 -2.19 8.65 9.30
C ARG A 261 -1.34 9.28 10.41
N LEU A 262 -1.29 10.60 10.48
CA LEU A 262 -0.46 11.37 11.41
C LEU A 262 -1.25 11.83 12.64
N ASN A 263 -0.56 12.15 13.72
CA ASN A 263 -1.16 12.73 14.91
C ASN A 263 -1.46 14.23 14.74
N ALA A 264 -2.26 14.79 15.62
CA ALA A 264 -2.68 16.20 15.56
C ALA A 264 -1.49 17.19 15.61
N GLN A 265 -0.42 16.84 16.34
CA GLN A 265 0.78 17.68 16.43
C GLN A 265 1.50 17.76 15.08
N ALA A 266 1.73 16.64 14.39
CA ALA A 266 2.31 16.63 13.06
C ALA A 266 1.46 17.40 12.05
N LEU A 267 0.14 17.28 12.14
CA LEU A 267 -0.83 17.94 11.25
C LEU A 267 -0.99 19.44 11.52
N SER A 268 -0.61 19.92 12.70
CA SER A 268 -0.68 21.36 13.02
C SER A 268 0.39 22.18 12.30
N ALA A 269 1.54 21.58 11.96
CA ALA A 269 2.58 22.28 11.19
C ALA A 269 2.13 22.48 9.73
N LYS A 270 2.28 23.73 9.24
CA LYS A 270 1.88 24.15 7.91
C LYS A 270 3.04 24.79 7.16
N ILE A 271 3.07 24.61 5.85
CA ILE A 271 3.90 25.33 4.90
C ILE A 271 2.95 25.83 3.81
N GLY A 272 2.95 27.13 3.53
CA GLY A 272 2.01 27.72 2.55
C GLY A 272 0.53 27.46 2.88
N GLY A 273 0.19 27.27 4.16
CA GLY A 273 -1.17 26.94 4.61
C GLY A 273 -1.52 25.45 4.62
N TYR A 274 -0.67 24.57 4.07
CA TYR A 274 -0.93 23.14 3.94
C TYR A 274 -0.13 22.31 4.97
N SER A 275 -0.75 21.30 5.56
CA SER A 275 -0.06 20.27 6.32
C SER A 275 0.66 19.28 5.41
N ILE A 276 1.55 18.47 5.97
CA ILE A 276 2.24 17.42 5.21
C ILE A 276 1.28 16.36 4.63
N ALA A 277 0.17 16.07 5.31
CA ALA A 277 -0.83 15.14 4.81
C ALA A 277 -1.59 15.74 3.61
N GLU A 278 -2.01 17.00 3.71
CA GLU A 278 -2.67 17.73 2.61
C GLU A 278 -1.76 17.83 1.39
N MET A 279 -0.47 18.16 1.57
CA MET A 279 0.51 18.15 0.48
C MET A 279 0.72 16.74 -0.10
N GLY A 280 0.69 15.71 0.75
CA GLY A 280 0.80 14.31 0.33
C GLY A 280 -0.39 13.82 -0.49
N ASP A 281 -1.57 14.42 -0.32
CA ASP A 281 -2.80 14.09 -1.04
C ASP A 281 -2.99 14.89 -2.35
N MET A 282 -2.19 15.94 -2.57
CA MET A 282 -2.20 16.70 -3.83
C MET A 282 -1.74 15.82 -5.00
N GLU A 283 -2.29 16.04 -6.17
CA GLU A 283 -1.69 15.55 -7.41
C GLU A 283 -0.26 16.07 -7.57
N LEU A 284 0.63 15.29 -8.19
CA LEU A 284 2.05 15.63 -8.29
C LEU A 284 2.27 16.98 -8.98
N THR A 285 1.43 17.34 -9.96
CA THR A 285 1.46 18.65 -10.63
C THR A 285 1.16 19.79 -9.65
N GLN A 286 0.10 19.66 -8.87
CA GLN A 286 -0.29 20.64 -7.87
C GLN A 286 0.78 20.77 -6.76
N LEU A 287 1.28 19.65 -6.27
CA LEU A 287 2.36 19.65 -5.27
C LEU A 287 3.62 20.35 -5.79
N ARG A 288 3.96 20.14 -7.07
CA ARG A 288 5.09 20.80 -7.73
C ARG A 288 4.92 22.32 -7.74
N GLU A 289 3.72 22.82 -8.09
CA GLU A 289 3.40 24.25 -8.09
C GLU A 289 3.55 24.86 -6.68
N VAL A 290 2.94 24.23 -5.68
CA VAL A 290 3.01 24.69 -4.27
C VAL A 290 4.46 24.70 -3.77
N LEU A 291 5.28 23.71 -4.12
CA LEU A 291 6.70 23.70 -3.74
C LEU A 291 7.49 24.80 -4.47
N GLY A 292 7.11 25.14 -5.71
CA GLY A 292 7.74 26.21 -6.50
C GLY A 292 7.55 27.61 -5.89
N GLU A 293 6.52 27.81 -5.07
CA GLU A 293 6.27 29.07 -4.36
C GLU A 293 7.13 29.25 -3.10
N ILE A 294 7.90 28.22 -2.70
CA ILE A 294 8.74 28.28 -1.52
C ILE A 294 10.09 28.92 -1.87
N HIS A 295 10.30 30.16 -1.43
CA HIS A 295 11.52 30.93 -1.70
C HIS A 295 12.47 31.05 -0.50
N GLU A 296 12.37 30.15 0.46
CA GLU A 296 13.20 30.14 1.67
C GLU A 296 14.63 29.66 1.37
N PRO A 297 15.68 30.50 1.50
CA PRO A 297 17.06 30.13 1.11
C PRO A 297 17.61 28.93 1.85
N THR A 298 17.21 28.72 3.10
CA THR A 298 17.72 27.63 3.96
C THR A 298 17.33 26.24 3.50
N VAL A 299 16.31 26.13 2.64
CA VAL A 299 15.78 24.86 2.11
C VAL A 299 15.77 24.81 0.58
N SER A 300 16.37 25.77 -0.11
CA SER A 300 16.34 25.86 -1.58
C SER A 300 16.78 24.57 -2.28
N VAL A 301 17.91 23.97 -1.87
CA VAL A 301 18.43 22.72 -2.44
C VAL A 301 17.45 21.54 -2.19
N LEU A 302 16.80 21.53 -1.05
CA LEU A 302 15.83 20.49 -0.71
C LEU A 302 14.55 20.62 -1.56
N VAL A 303 14.05 21.84 -1.74
CA VAL A 303 12.89 22.12 -2.60
C VAL A 303 13.21 21.78 -4.05
N GLU A 304 14.38 22.16 -4.55
CA GLU A 304 14.82 21.81 -5.90
C GLU A 304 14.90 20.28 -6.10
N THR A 305 15.44 19.55 -5.12
CA THR A 305 15.51 18.08 -5.17
C THR A 305 14.10 17.46 -5.21
N LEU A 306 13.15 18.02 -4.43
CA LEU A 306 11.75 17.56 -4.46
C LEU A 306 11.12 17.82 -5.83
N ILE A 307 11.27 19.03 -6.37
CA ILE A 307 10.73 19.40 -7.68
C ILE A 307 11.29 18.51 -8.78
N GLN A 308 12.60 18.29 -8.82
CA GLN A 308 13.23 17.38 -9.80
C GLN A 308 12.70 15.94 -9.68
N GLY A 309 12.41 15.47 -8.46
CA GLY A 309 11.80 14.17 -8.23
C GLY A 309 10.37 14.09 -8.75
N LEU A 310 9.57 15.15 -8.54
CA LEU A 310 8.21 15.26 -9.07
C LEU A 310 8.21 15.36 -10.60
N ASP A 311 9.08 16.21 -11.18
CA ASP A 311 9.21 16.36 -12.64
C ASP A 311 9.47 15.02 -13.32
N ARG A 312 10.39 14.20 -12.80
CA ARG A 312 10.62 12.84 -13.31
C ARG A 312 9.38 11.97 -13.29
N MET A 313 8.55 12.06 -12.24
CA MET A 313 7.30 11.29 -12.15
C MET A 313 6.24 11.80 -13.13
N ILE A 314 6.17 13.10 -13.33
CA ILE A 314 5.25 13.74 -14.27
C ILE A 314 5.63 13.39 -15.72
N GLU A 315 6.93 13.47 -16.07
CA GLU A 315 7.46 13.15 -17.40
C GLU A 315 7.20 11.71 -17.85
N ILE A 316 7.19 10.76 -16.92
CA ILE A 316 6.86 9.36 -17.24
C ILE A 316 5.35 9.07 -17.24
N GLY A 317 4.50 10.10 -17.16
CA GLY A 317 3.05 9.99 -17.28
C GLY A 317 2.33 9.59 -15.98
N LEU A 318 2.80 10.06 -14.82
CA LEU A 318 2.15 9.87 -13.51
C LEU A 318 1.70 11.19 -12.85
N PRO A 319 1.30 12.25 -13.58
CA PRO A 319 0.99 13.57 -13.00
C PRO A 319 -0.18 13.55 -12.01
N TYR A 320 -1.14 12.64 -12.21
CA TYR A 320 -2.38 12.49 -11.44
C TYR A 320 -2.22 11.70 -10.14
N LEU A 321 -1.08 11.06 -9.91
CA LEU A 321 -0.83 10.37 -8.65
C LEU A 321 -0.59 11.37 -7.53
N ASN A 322 -0.75 10.90 -6.29
CA ASN A 322 -0.35 11.62 -5.08
C ASN A 322 0.63 10.77 -4.25
N LEU A 323 1.35 11.41 -3.32
CA LEU A 323 2.38 10.74 -2.53
C LEU A 323 1.80 9.74 -1.50
N ASN A 324 0.56 9.95 -1.07
CA ASN A 324 -0.13 9.09 -0.09
C ASN A 324 -0.77 7.85 -0.72
N ARG A 325 -0.85 7.76 -2.07
CA ARG A 325 -1.42 6.60 -2.76
C ARG A 325 -0.72 5.31 -2.33
N GLU A 326 -1.49 4.35 -1.85
CA GLU A 326 -0.98 3.04 -1.43
C GLU A 326 -0.46 2.24 -2.63
N THR A 327 0.73 1.65 -2.51
CA THR A 327 1.32 0.89 -3.62
C THR A 327 0.53 -0.34 -4.07
N PRO A 328 -0.20 -1.07 -3.18
CA PRO A 328 -1.06 -2.16 -3.64
C PRO A 328 -2.26 -1.71 -4.51
N SER A 329 -2.62 -0.42 -4.49
CA SER A 329 -3.70 0.13 -5.30
C SER A 329 -3.27 0.58 -6.70
N LEU A 330 -1.97 0.50 -7.02
CA LEU A 330 -1.43 0.89 -8.31
C LEU A 330 -1.71 -0.18 -9.36
N SER A 331 -2.04 0.25 -10.57
CA SER A 331 -2.06 -0.63 -11.74
C SER A 331 -0.66 -1.15 -12.07
N GLY A 332 -0.56 -2.25 -12.84
CA GLY A 332 0.73 -2.80 -13.26
C GLY A 332 1.61 -1.77 -13.98
N GLY A 333 1.03 -0.96 -14.87
CA GLY A 333 1.75 0.09 -15.59
C GLY A 333 2.21 1.23 -14.66
N GLU A 334 1.40 1.67 -13.68
CA GLU A 334 1.79 2.66 -12.68
C GLU A 334 2.94 2.14 -11.81
N ALA A 335 2.84 0.90 -11.37
CA ALA A 335 3.89 0.24 -10.57
C ALA A 335 5.20 0.15 -11.36
N GLN A 336 5.16 -0.21 -12.64
CA GLN A 336 6.32 -0.28 -13.51
C GLN A 336 6.97 1.10 -13.71
N ARG A 337 6.17 2.12 -14.03
CA ARG A 337 6.66 3.51 -14.17
C ARG A 337 7.27 4.03 -12.88
N LEU A 338 6.67 3.75 -11.73
CA LEU A 338 7.22 4.16 -10.43
C LEU A 338 8.56 3.45 -10.11
N LYS A 339 8.71 2.16 -10.49
CA LYS A 339 10.01 1.46 -10.42
C LYS A 339 11.05 2.17 -11.29
N LEU A 340 10.67 2.58 -12.51
CA LEU A 340 11.54 3.29 -13.44
C LEU A 340 12.10 4.58 -12.82
N VAL A 341 11.25 5.43 -12.24
CA VAL A 341 11.68 6.68 -11.57
C VAL A 341 12.74 6.41 -10.51
N ARG A 342 12.52 5.39 -9.69
CA ARG A 342 13.43 5.01 -8.62
C ARG A 342 14.83 4.68 -9.14
N TYR A 343 14.91 4.00 -10.29
CA TYR A 343 16.18 3.56 -10.86
C TYR A 343 16.83 4.64 -11.73
N MET A 344 16.07 5.43 -12.48
CA MET A 344 16.58 6.56 -13.27
C MET A 344 17.16 7.68 -12.39
N GLY A 345 16.65 7.85 -11.18
CA GLY A 345 17.20 8.80 -10.20
C GLY A 345 18.50 8.35 -9.53
N SER A 346 18.92 7.10 -9.73
CA SER A 346 20.17 6.60 -9.17
C SER A 346 21.33 6.88 -10.12
N SER A 347 22.44 7.39 -9.60
CA SER A 347 23.70 7.58 -10.34
C SER A 347 24.49 6.27 -10.55
N LEU A 348 23.83 5.11 -10.43
CA LEU A 348 24.47 3.81 -10.61
C LEU A 348 24.80 3.59 -12.09
N SER A 349 26.07 3.64 -12.42
CA SER A 349 26.60 3.31 -13.74
C SER A 349 27.04 1.84 -13.80
N GLY A 350 27.10 1.27 -15.00
CA GLY A 350 27.59 -0.10 -15.21
C GLY A 350 26.59 -1.20 -14.88
N MET A 351 25.30 -0.89 -14.78
CA MET A 351 24.21 -1.86 -14.58
C MET A 351 23.43 -2.09 -15.88
N THR A 352 22.82 -3.27 -15.99
CA THR A 352 21.85 -3.58 -17.07
C THR A 352 20.43 -3.39 -16.56
N TYR A 353 19.67 -2.50 -17.18
CA TYR A 353 18.23 -2.32 -16.90
C TYR A 353 17.43 -3.13 -17.90
N ILE A 354 16.55 -3.97 -17.39
CA ILE A 354 15.71 -4.87 -18.19
C ILE A 354 14.25 -4.43 -18.02
N PHE A 355 13.64 -4.02 -19.12
CA PHE A 355 12.24 -3.56 -19.15
C PHE A 355 11.36 -4.59 -19.83
N ASP A 356 10.22 -4.91 -19.22
CA ASP A 356 9.18 -5.74 -19.78
C ASP A 356 8.08 -4.85 -20.35
N GLU A 357 7.90 -4.88 -21.68
CA GLU A 357 6.87 -4.10 -22.40
C GLU A 357 6.71 -2.65 -21.88
N PRO A 358 7.78 -1.81 -21.88
CA PRO A 358 7.77 -0.51 -21.20
C PRO A 358 6.78 0.49 -21.79
N SER A 359 6.26 0.25 -23.01
CA SER A 359 5.23 1.07 -23.66
C SER A 359 3.80 0.58 -23.41
N ALA A 360 3.60 -0.52 -22.69
CA ALA A 360 2.27 -1.01 -22.39
C ALA A 360 1.51 -0.02 -21.49
N GLY A 361 0.36 0.49 -21.97
CA GLY A 361 -0.48 1.45 -21.24
C GLY A 361 -0.01 2.92 -21.33
N MET A 362 0.81 3.24 -22.35
CA MET A 362 1.09 4.62 -22.74
C MET A 362 0.06 5.12 -23.74
#